data_4510de422f387d63806e2ece367a3789
#
_entry.id   4510de422f387d63806e2ece367a3789
#
_cell.length_a   1.000
_cell.length_b   1.000
_cell.length_c   1.000
_cell.angle_alpha   90.00
_cell.angle_beta   90.00
_cell.angle_gamma   90.00
#
_symmetry.space_group_name_H-M   'P 1'
#
loop_
_entity.id
_entity.type
_entity.pdbx_description
1 polymer ?
#
loop_
_entity_poly.entity_id
_entity_poly.type
_entity_poly.pdbx_seq_one_letter_code
_entity_poly.pdbx_strand_id
1 'polypeptide(L)'
;MFDGAPDNTRLVVVATNVAETSITIPHIKYVVDCGRAKERHIHPHSQVQSYDVTWISKASAAQRAGRAGRTGPGHCYRLYSSALYEELFREFGEPEILRTPVDGLVLQMKSMNIDHVANFPFPTPPDRHALMKAERTLVHLGALERVDAMSGNKRVTNASITSLGRIMSLFPVVPRYAKLIAQGHQHACLPYAVAIVAAMSVGDVFEREDCVLSLTGMALNDAAEDEAEAKEQRRAARAAYFKALREFDVLGDGLSDAFRLLSVVGAYSHEAAFGASVSFCRAHFVRQKAMEEIHKLRAQLSHLVIANLSGLSDDDTKHLQDPQLPPPNSVQIKVLRQLLASIYIDRVAVRADVVGAPEAEFCLLY
;
A
#
# COMPACT_ATOMS: atom_id res chain seq x y z
N MET A 1 -24.13 9.06 -8.93
CA MET A 1 -23.28 10.22 -8.59
C MET A 1 -23.10 11.12 -9.82
N PHE A 2 -22.82 10.57 -11.01
CA PHE A 2 -22.63 11.32 -12.26
C PHE A 2 -23.92 11.55 -13.05
N ASP A 3 -24.96 10.81 -12.75
CA ASP A 3 -26.27 10.87 -13.44
C ASP A 3 -27.21 11.97 -12.93
N GLY A 4 -26.71 12.80 -12.02
CA GLY A 4 -27.52 13.85 -11.38
C GLY A 4 -28.38 13.35 -10.21
N ALA A 5 -29.02 14.27 -9.54
CA ALA A 5 -30.00 13.94 -8.48
C ALA A 5 -31.39 13.74 -9.12
N PRO A 6 -32.20 12.79 -8.61
CA PRO A 6 -33.60 12.69 -8.99
C PRO A 6 -34.35 14.00 -8.72
N ASP A 7 -35.45 14.24 -9.46
CA ASP A 7 -36.26 15.42 -9.27
C ASP A 7 -36.72 15.58 -7.81
N ASN A 8 -36.67 16.80 -7.30
CA ASN A 8 -36.98 17.16 -5.91
C ASN A 8 -36.07 16.59 -4.83
N THR A 9 -34.86 16.09 -5.20
CA THR A 9 -33.86 15.61 -4.23
C THR A 9 -32.60 16.50 -4.24
N ARG A 10 -31.84 16.46 -3.14
CA ARG A 10 -30.54 17.10 -3.06
C ARG A 10 -29.45 16.03 -3.03
N LEU A 11 -28.49 16.15 -3.93
CA LEU A 11 -27.30 15.33 -3.91
C LEU A 11 -26.26 15.96 -2.95
N VAL A 12 -25.91 15.23 -1.90
CA VAL A 12 -24.79 15.58 -1.01
C VAL A 12 -23.68 14.57 -1.22
N VAL A 13 -22.50 15.05 -1.60
CA VAL A 13 -21.32 14.20 -1.86
C VAL A 13 -20.29 14.44 -0.77
N VAL A 14 -20.04 13.41 0.04
CA VAL A 14 -18.92 13.40 0.98
C VAL A 14 -17.71 12.81 0.27
N ALA A 15 -16.63 13.56 0.18
CA ALA A 15 -15.47 13.19 -0.59
C ALA A 15 -14.16 13.55 0.14
N THR A 16 -13.11 12.82 -0.18
CA THR A 16 -11.73 13.13 0.23
C THR A 16 -11.10 14.12 -0.79
N ASN A 17 -9.80 14.41 -0.64
CA ASN A 17 -9.01 15.19 -1.60
C ASN A 17 -9.01 14.63 -3.04
N VAL A 18 -9.46 13.41 -3.28
CA VAL A 18 -9.66 12.84 -4.63
C VAL A 18 -10.63 13.70 -5.46
N ALA A 19 -11.65 14.30 -4.83
CA ALA A 19 -12.57 15.19 -5.51
C ALA A 19 -11.98 16.58 -5.82
N GLU A 20 -10.83 16.91 -5.27
CA GLU A 20 -10.15 18.19 -5.51
C GLU A 20 -9.59 18.29 -6.92
N THR A 21 -9.01 17.22 -7.46
CA THR A 21 -8.33 17.23 -8.76
C THR A 21 -8.85 16.18 -9.74
N SER A 22 -9.15 14.97 -9.27
CA SER A 22 -9.28 13.77 -10.10
C SER A 22 -10.70 13.50 -10.59
N ILE A 23 -11.71 14.04 -9.92
CA ILE A 23 -13.12 13.77 -10.24
C ILE A 23 -13.83 15.06 -10.57
N THR A 24 -14.58 15.06 -11.65
CA THR A 24 -15.52 16.16 -11.98
C THR A 24 -16.94 15.68 -11.77
N ILE A 25 -17.60 16.22 -10.75
CA ILE A 25 -19.01 15.97 -10.51
C ILE A 25 -19.79 17.12 -11.14
N PRO A 26 -20.67 16.85 -12.11
CA PRO A 26 -21.43 17.91 -12.76
C PRO A 26 -22.42 18.57 -11.79
N HIS A 27 -22.73 19.82 -12.05
CA HIS A 27 -23.77 20.60 -11.35
C HIS A 27 -23.56 20.85 -9.85
N ILE A 28 -22.32 20.72 -9.35
CA ILE A 28 -22.00 21.12 -7.98
C ILE A 28 -22.03 22.65 -7.88
N LYS A 29 -22.95 23.16 -7.07
CA LYS A 29 -23.12 24.60 -6.80
C LYS A 29 -22.51 25.03 -5.46
N TYR A 30 -22.38 24.10 -4.52
CA TYR A 30 -21.93 24.40 -3.18
C TYR A 30 -20.77 23.46 -2.78
N VAL A 31 -19.73 24.03 -2.23
CA VAL A 31 -18.62 23.30 -1.61
C VAL A 31 -18.54 23.68 -0.14
N VAL A 32 -18.41 22.71 0.73
CA VAL A 32 -18.10 22.89 2.14
C VAL A 32 -16.71 22.31 2.37
N ASP A 33 -15.75 23.18 2.68
CA ASP A 33 -14.35 22.81 2.83
C ASP A 33 -13.90 22.87 4.29
N CYS A 34 -13.52 21.74 4.88
CA CYS A 34 -13.01 21.66 6.25
C CYS A 34 -11.53 22.10 6.37
N GLY A 35 -10.83 22.37 5.27
CA GLY A 35 -9.43 22.77 5.27
C GLY A 35 -8.44 21.66 5.65
N ARG A 36 -8.90 20.40 5.75
CA ARG A 36 -8.08 19.27 6.17
C ARG A 36 -7.92 18.26 5.05
N ALA A 37 -6.75 17.61 5.04
CA ALA A 37 -6.48 16.43 4.23
C ALA A 37 -5.72 15.40 5.03
N LYS A 38 -5.97 14.12 4.74
CA LYS A 38 -5.16 13.02 5.26
C LYS A 38 -4.00 12.85 4.29
N GLU A 39 -2.80 13.22 4.73
CA GLU A 39 -1.59 13.15 3.93
C GLU A 39 -0.68 12.03 4.44
N ARG A 40 0.02 11.43 3.49
CA ARG A 40 1.01 10.39 3.78
C ARG A 40 2.34 11.06 4.10
N HIS A 41 2.88 10.73 5.25
CA HIS A 41 4.21 11.14 5.68
C HIS A 41 5.13 9.92 5.84
N ILE A 42 6.40 10.12 5.59
CA ILE A 42 7.43 9.10 5.80
C ILE A 42 8.42 9.66 6.79
N HIS A 43 8.60 8.98 7.91
CA HIS A 43 9.62 9.32 8.87
C HIS A 43 11.02 9.11 8.25
N PRO A 44 11.87 10.17 8.16
CA PRO A 44 13.14 10.08 7.45
C PRO A 44 14.10 9.01 7.99
N HIS A 45 14.07 8.78 9.30
CA HIS A 45 14.97 7.81 9.96
C HIS A 45 14.43 6.39 9.92
N SER A 46 13.20 6.17 10.37
CA SER A 46 12.59 4.83 10.47
C SER A 46 12.00 4.33 9.15
N GLN A 47 11.73 5.22 8.18
CA GLN A 47 10.96 4.94 6.96
C GLN A 47 9.56 4.37 7.21
N VAL A 48 9.07 4.53 8.43
CA VAL A 48 7.69 4.20 8.75
C VAL A 48 6.78 5.21 8.06
N GLN A 49 5.78 4.69 7.38
CA GLN A 49 4.75 5.51 6.75
C GLN A 49 3.65 5.76 7.77
N SER A 50 3.32 7.02 7.98
CA SER A 50 2.15 7.45 8.75
C SER A 50 1.19 8.24 7.87
N TYR A 51 -0.06 8.31 8.32
CA TYR A 51 -1.07 9.15 7.70
C TYR A 51 -1.55 10.15 8.75
N ASP A 52 -1.24 11.42 8.51
CA ASP A 52 -1.62 12.49 9.41
C ASP A 52 -2.66 13.41 8.79
N VAL A 53 -3.58 13.91 9.63
CA VAL A 53 -4.58 14.88 9.18
C VAL A 53 -4.01 16.29 9.38
N THR A 54 -3.61 16.91 8.28
CA THR A 54 -2.97 18.22 8.26
C THR A 54 -3.83 19.29 7.59
N TRP A 55 -3.45 20.57 7.76
CA TRP A 55 -4.04 21.66 7.00
C TRP A 55 -3.58 21.59 5.54
N ILE A 56 -4.52 21.84 4.60
CA ILE A 56 -4.22 21.92 3.17
C ILE A 56 -3.46 23.20 2.82
N SER A 57 -2.96 23.28 1.59
CA SER A 57 -2.38 24.50 1.05
C SER A 57 -3.46 25.50 0.57
N LYS A 58 -3.09 26.77 0.41
CA LYS A 58 -3.94 27.81 -0.19
C LYS A 58 -4.35 27.44 -1.61
N ALA A 59 -3.41 26.88 -2.39
CA ALA A 59 -3.67 26.36 -3.72
C ALA A 59 -4.73 25.25 -3.73
N SER A 60 -4.63 24.29 -2.79
CA SER A 60 -5.61 23.23 -2.60
C SER A 60 -6.99 23.78 -2.23
N ALA A 61 -7.05 24.73 -1.29
CA ALA A 61 -8.29 25.41 -0.93
C ALA A 61 -8.94 26.13 -2.12
N ALA A 62 -8.15 26.77 -2.96
CA ALA A 62 -8.62 27.40 -4.19
C ALA A 62 -9.16 26.38 -5.21
N GLN A 63 -8.46 25.24 -5.38
CA GLN A 63 -8.92 24.15 -6.24
C GLN A 63 -10.25 23.56 -5.76
N ARG A 64 -10.41 23.33 -4.44
CA ARG A 64 -11.68 22.86 -3.84
C ARG A 64 -12.80 23.85 -4.09
N ALA A 65 -12.57 25.13 -3.85
CA ALA A 65 -13.54 26.19 -4.13
C ALA A 65 -13.97 26.22 -5.60
N GLY A 66 -12.99 26.03 -6.52
CA GLY A 66 -13.23 25.96 -7.96
C GLY A 66 -14.13 24.80 -8.42
N ARG A 67 -14.39 23.80 -7.57
CA ARG A 67 -15.37 22.73 -7.88
C ARG A 67 -16.80 23.25 -7.95
N ALA A 68 -17.17 24.24 -7.15
CA ALA A 68 -18.47 24.87 -7.21
C ALA A 68 -18.68 25.75 -8.46
N GLY A 69 -17.58 26.23 -9.06
CA GLY A 69 -17.63 27.20 -10.16
C GLY A 69 -17.47 26.60 -11.56
N ARG A 70 -17.54 25.28 -11.77
CA ARG A 70 -17.20 24.65 -13.06
C ARG A 70 -18.27 24.83 -14.15
N THR A 71 -19.53 24.73 -13.78
CA THR A 71 -20.67 24.77 -14.73
C THR A 71 -21.53 26.02 -14.60
N GLY A 72 -21.19 26.93 -13.68
CA GLY A 72 -21.92 28.16 -13.40
C GLY A 72 -21.50 28.75 -12.06
N PRO A 73 -22.14 29.86 -11.65
CA PRO A 73 -21.83 30.48 -10.35
C PRO A 73 -22.07 29.51 -9.18
N GLY A 74 -21.17 29.48 -8.24
CA GLY A 74 -21.24 28.60 -7.07
C GLY A 74 -20.66 29.28 -5.81
N HIS A 75 -20.88 28.66 -4.66
CA HIS A 75 -20.42 29.15 -3.38
C HIS A 75 -19.55 28.11 -2.69
N CYS A 76 -18.47 28.58 -2.03
CA CYS A 76 -17.62 27.77 -1.18
C CYS A 76 -17.69 28.28 0.27
N TYR A 77 -18.10 27.40 1.18
CA TYR A 77 -18.13 27.64 2.61
C TYR A 77 -16.90 27.02 3.23
N ARG A 78 -16.00 27.86 3.76
CA ARG A 78 -14.78 27.44 4.43
C ARG A 78 -15.05 27.31 5.92
N LEU A 79 -14.81 26.13 6.49
CA LEU A 79 -15.00 25.83 7.92
C LEU A 79 -13.74 26.17 8.74
N TYR A 80 -13.04 27.19 8.34
CA TYR A 80 -11.84 27.71 9.02
C TYR A 80 -11.79 29.24 8.89
N SER A 81 -11.12 29.88 9.87
CA SER A 81 -11.03 31.33 9.90
C SER A 81 -10.07 31.90 8.86
N SER A 82 -10.24 33.17 8.51
CA SER A 82 -9.28 33.87 7.64
C SER A 82 -7.88 33.94 8.27
N ALA A 83 -7.77 34.08 9.59
CA ALA A 83 -6.49 34.07 10.29
C ALA A 83 -5.77 32.74 10.12
N LEU A 84 -6.45 31.60 10.32
CA LEU A 84 -5.89 30.27 10.04
C LEU A 84 -5.42 30.11 8.60
N TYR A 85 -6.21 30.61 7.66
CA TYR A 85 -5.87 30.55 6.24
C TYR A 85 -4.62 31.37 5.93
N GLU A 86 -4.49 32.58 6.49
CA GLU A 86 -3.36 33.46 6.19
C GLU A 86 -2.07 33.03 6.90
N GLU A 87 -2.16 32.54 8.14
CA GLU A 87 -1.00 32.28 8.99
C GLU A 87 -0.49 30.82 8.89
N LEU A 88 -1.39 29.82 8.76
CA LEU A 88 -1.02 28.42 8.85
C LEU A 88 -1.04 27.70 7.52
N PHE A 89 -1.81 28.15 6.51
CA PHE A 89 -1.84 27.49 5.23
C PHE A 89 -0.63 27.88 4.39
N ARG A 90 0.15 26.87 3.99
CA ARG A 90 1.23 27.07 3.02
C ARG A 90 0.66 27.48 1.67
N GLU A 91 1.40 28.23 0.89
CA GLU A 91 0.99 28.65 -0.46
C GLU A 91 0.70 27.44 -1.35
N PHE A 92 1.63 26.47 -1.38
CA PHE A 92 1.54 25.24 -2.15
C PHE A 92 1.77 24.03 -1.25
N GLY A 93 1.22 22.87 -1.67
CA GLY A 93 1.52 21.58 -1.03
C GLY A 93 2.98 21.18 -1.26
N GLU A 94 3.53 20.41 -0.33
CA GLU A 94 4.87 19.86 -0.49
C GLU A 94 4.90 18.87 -1.67
N PRO A 95 5.87 18.98 -2.60
CA PRO A 95 6.01 18.06 -3.72
C PRO A 95 6.12 16.60 -3.28
N GLU A 96 5.51 15.70 -4.03
CA GLU A 96 5.48 14.26 -3.69
C GLU A 96 6.87 13.65 -3.59
N ILE A 97 7.82 14.11 -4.42
CA ILE A 97 9.21 13.65 -4.43
C ILE A 97 9.94 13.88 -3.08
N LEU A 98 9.47 14.81 -2.26
CA LEU A 98 10.02 15.08 -0.92
C LEU A 98 9.33 14.25 0.17
N ARG A 99 8.15 13.68 -0.12
CA ARG A 99 7.30 12.95 0.82
C ARG A 99 7.27 11.44 0.63
N THR A 100 7.84 10.94 -0.47
CA THR A 100 7.80 9.51 -0.83
C THR A 100 9.20 8.92 -0.93
N PRO A 101 9.36 7.59 -0.70
CA PRO A 101 10.64 6.93 -0.97
C PRO A 101 11.03 7.07 -2.43
N VAL A 102 12.28 7.41 -2.67
CA VAL A 102 12.81 7.64 -4.03
C VAL A 102 13.52 6.44 -4.63
N ASP A 103 13.51 5.29 -3.95
CA ASP A 103 14.15 4.05 -4.42
C ASP A 103 13.58 3.55 -5.75
N GLY A 104 12.26 3.59 -5.93
CA GLY A 104 11.63 3.28 -7.22
C GLY A 104 12.03 4.25 -8.34
N LEU A 105 12.07 5.55 -8.04
CA LEU A 105 12.49 6.58 -8.96
C LEU A 105 13.96 6.37 -9.39
N VAL A 106 14.85 6.16 -8.42
CA VAL A 106 16.28 5.90 -8.70
C VAL A 106 16.45 4.68 -9.58
N LEU A 107 15.76 3.57 -9.28
CA LEU A 107 15.81 2.35 -10.09
C LEU A 107 15.36 2.63 -11.54
N GLN A 108 14.26 3.34 -11.72
CA GLN A 108 13.73 3.67 -13.03
C GLN A 108 14.67 4.58 -13.81
N MET A 109 15.25 5.60 -13.19
CA MET A 109 16.24 6.47 -13.83
C MET A 109 17.50 5.70 -14.25
N LYS A 110 18.02 4.81 -13.40
CA LYS A 110 19.13 3.91 -13.73
C LYS A 110 18.79 2.98 -14.90
N SER A 111 17.54 2.50 -15.00
CA SER A 111 17.11 1.69 -16.15
C SER A 111 17.07 2.47 -17.47
N MET A 112 16.90 3.79 -17.40
CA MET A 112 16.99 4.72 -18.54
C MET A 112 18.44 5.16 -18.84
N ASN A 113 19.44 4.54 -18.23
CA ASN A 113 20.87 4.86 -18.34
C ASN A 113 21.23 6.28 -17.81
N ILE A 114 20.46 6.77 -16.83
CA ILE A 114 20.79 7.99 -16.09
C ILE A 114 21.63 7.60 -14.87
N ASP A 115 22.96 7.54 -15.05
CA ASP A 115 23.86 7.03 -14.00
C ASP A 115 24.00 7.98 -12.82
N HIS A 116 23.96 9.29 -13.06
CA HIS A 116 24.16 10.33 -12.05
C HIS A 116 22.83 10.96 -11.61
N VAL A 117 21.99 10.22 -10.89
CA VAL A 117 20.67 10.68 -10.46
C VAL A 117 20.75 11.97 -9.63
N ALA A 118 21.77 12.12 -8.79
CA ALA A 118 21.95 13.31 -7.95
C ALA A 118 22.22 14.61 -8.76
N ASN A 119 22.68 14.49 -9.99
CA ASN A 119 22.97 15.61 -10.87
C ASN A 119 21.85 15.90 -11.88
N PHE A 120 20.79 15.10 -11.85
CA PHE A 120 19.65 15.28 -12.73
C PHE A 120 18.91 16.60 -12.37
N PRO A 121 18.53 17.42 -13.37
CA PRO A 121 17.89 18.70 -13.13
C PRO A 121 16.41 18.56 -12.76
N PHE A 122 16.14 18.08 -11.56
CA PHE A 122 14.78 18.03 -11.05
C PHE A 122 14.22 19.44 -10.84
N PRO A 123 12.94 19.70 -11.15
CA PRO A 123 12.27 20.95 -10.78
C PRO A 123 12.32 21.22 -9.27
N THR A 124 12.15 20.16 -8.48
CA THR A 124 12.39 20.13 -7.03
C THR A 124 13.30 18.96 -6.74
N PRO A 125 14.57 19.19 -6.40
CA PRO A 125 15.50 18.09 -6.15
C PRO A 125 15.16 17.35 -4.86
N PRO A 126 15.17 16.01 -4.86
CA PRO A 126 15.03 15.24 -3.64
C PRO A 126 16.26 15.43 -2.74
N ASP A 127 16.10 15.16 -1.46
CA ASP A 127 17.21 15.22 -0.51
C ASP A 127 18.32 14.24 -0.91
N ARG A 128 19.57 14.73 -0.89
CA ARG A 128 20.76 13.92 -1.20
C ARG A 128 20.90 12.70 -0.29
N HIS A 129 20.50 12.84 0.97
CA HIS A 129 20.51 11.74 1.93
C HIS A 129 19.50 10.65 1.55
N ALA A 130 18.31 11.05 1.11
CA ALA A 130 17.28 10.14 0.61
C ALA A 130 17.77 9.39 -0.66
N LEU A 131 18.43 10.08 -1.59
CA LEU A 131 19.02 9.45 -2.78
C LEU A 131 20.12 8.43 -2.41
N MET A 132 21.05 8.79 -1.52
CA MET A 132 22.09 7.86 -1.06
C MET A 132 21.51 6.64 -0.35
N LYS A 133 20.46 6.81 0.46
CA LYS A 133 19.77 5.73 1.14
C LYS A 133 19.06 4.81 0.14
N ALA A 134 18.39 5.39 -0.87
CA ALA A 134 17.75 4.65 -1.95
C ALA A 134 18.77 3.80 -2.72
N GLU A 135 19.92 4.36 -3.13
CA GLU A 135 20.97 3.61 -3.81
C GLU A 135 21.51 2.46 -2.94
N ARG A 136 21.75 2.69 -1.65
CA ARG A 136 22.16 1.62 -0.71
C ARG A 136 21.11 0.50 -0.64
N THR A 137 19.83 0.86 -0.52
CA THR A 137 18.73 -0.11 -0.52
C THR A 137 18.72 -0.92 -1.81
N LEU A 138 18.89 -0.28 -2.97
CA LEU A 138 18.93 -0.95 -4.26
C LEU A 138 20.17 -1.86 -4.43
N VAL A 139 21.32 -1.48 -3.86
CA VAL A 139 22.52 -2.35 -3.79
C VAL A 139 22.24 -3.56 -2.90
N HIS A 140 21.63 -3.38 -1.73
CA HIS A 140 21.25 -4.51 -0.85
C HIS A 140 20.25 -5.44 -1.50
N LEU A 141 19.35 -4.91 -2.30
CA LEU A 141 18.40 -5.70 -3.09
C LEU A 141 19.06 -6.40 -4.29
N GLY A 142 20.30 -6.04 -4.63
CA GLY A 142 21.01 -6.56 -5.80
C GLY A 142 20.55 -5.93 -7.12
N ALA A 143 19.79 -4.85 -7.08
CA ALA A 143 19.34 -4.11 -8.27
C ALA A 143 20.45 -3.24 -8.86
N LEU A 144 21.40 -2.78 -8.03
CA LEU A 144 22.58 -2.04 -8.42
C LEU A 144 23.83 -2.81 -8.03
N GLU A 145 24.90 -2.62 -8.79
CA GLU A 145 26.19 -3.26 -8.52
C GLU A 145 26.80 -2.74 -7.21
N ARG A 146 27.54 -3.61 -6.52
CA ARG A 146 28.38 -3.20 -5.39
C ARG A 146 29.57 -2.43 -5.95
N VAL A 147 29.70 -1.17 -5.56
CA VAL A 147 30.94 -0.43 -5.78
C VAL A 147 31.90 -0.78 -4.64
N ASP A 148 32.94 -1.55 -4.94
CA ASP A 148 33.95 -1.90 -3.96
C ASP A 148 34.61 -0.62 -3.43
N ALA A 149 34.62 -0.47 -2.10
CA ALA A 149 35.15 0.70 -1.39
C ALA A 149 36.69 0.84 -1.47
N MET A 150 37.38 0.06 -2.33
CA MET A 150 38.83 0.06 -2.46
C MET A 150 39.43 1.26 -3.22
N SER A 151 38.61 2.14 -3.77
CA SER A 151 39.09 3.41 -4.33
C SER A 151 38.69 4.54 -3.38
N GLY A 152 39.61 4.92 -2.54
CA GLY A 152 39.42 5.93 -1.50
C GLY A 152 38.57 7.12 -1.96
N ASN A 153 37.60 7.46 -1.12
CA ASN A 153 36.77 8.66 -1.21
C ASN A 153 35.71 8.76 -2.33
N LYS A 154 35.39 7.72 -3.10
CA LYS A 154 34.23 7.74 -4.01
C LYS A 154 32.99 7.18 -3.30
N ARG A 155 32.13 8.10 -2.85
CA ARG A 155 30.80 7.85 -2.34
C ARG A 155 29.96 7.03 -3.35
N VAL A 156 29.11 6.16 -2.86
CA VAL A 156 28.23 5.17 -3.55
C VAL A 156 27.27 5.77 -4.62
N THR A 157 27.58 6.89 -5.24
CA THR A 157 26.63 7.65 -6.08
C THR A 157 26.60 7.24 -7.57
N ASN A 158 27.31 6.16 -7.98
CA ASN A 158 27.42 5.77 -9.40
C ASN A 158 27.32 4.26 -9.63
N ALA A 159 26.60 3.53 -8.80
CA ALA A 159 26.40 2.10 -9.01
C ALA A 159 25.59 1.86 -10.30
N SER A 160 26.10 0.99 -11.19
CA SER A 160 25.42 0.58 -12.42
C SER A 160 24.25 -0.35 -12.12
N ILE A 161 23.26 -0.36 -12.99
CA ILE A 161 22.10 -1.25 -12.85
C ILE A 161 22.48 -2.69 -13.24
N THR A 162 22.12 -3.67 -12.43
CA THR A 162 22.30 -5.10 -12.71
C THR A 162 21.23 -5.64 -13.68
N SER A 163 21.42 -6.86 -14.19
CA SER A 163 20.39 -7.57 -14.95
C SER A 163 19.11 -7.77 -14.11
N LEU A 164 19.25 -8.10 -12.82
CA LEU A 164 18.13 -8.19 -11.89
C LEU A 164 17.44 -6.82 -11.74
N GLY A 165 18.19 -5.73 -11.60
CA GLY A 165 17.63 -4.39 -11.49
C GLY A 165 16.83 -3.98 -12.73
N ARG A 166 17.28 -4.35 -13.93
CA ARG A 166 16.53 -4.12 -15.17
C ARG A 166 15.19 -4.87 -15.18
N ILE A 167 15.17 -6.13 -14.73
CA ILE A 167 13.93 -6.89 -14.58
C ILE A 167 13.03 -6.22 -13.54
N MET A 168 13.58 -5.83 -12.39
CA MET A 168 12.80 -5.17 -11.33
C MET A 168 12.16 -3.86 -11.80
N SER A 169 12.81 -3.08 -12.68
CA SER A 169 12.29 -1.82 -13.21
C SER A 169 11.09 -1.97 -14.15
N LEU A 170 10.80 -3.18 -14.63
CA LEU A 170 9.64 -3.47 -15.49
C LEU A 170 8.31 -3.48 -14.72
N PHE A 171 8.35 -3.65 -13.40
CA PHE A 171 7.16 -3.80 -12.59
C PHE A 171 6.81 -2.50 -11.86
N PRO A 172 5.54 -2.01 -11.96
CA PRO A 172 5.09 -0.78 -11.31
C PRO A 172 4.79 -1.00 -9.82
N VAL A 173 5.72 -1.61 -9.11
CA VAL A 173 5.65 -1.88 -7.67
C VAL A 173 6.95 -1.42 -7.00
N VAL A 174 6.94 -1.34 -5.67
CA VAL A 174 8.17 -0.98 -4.93
C VAL A 174 9.29 -1.98 -5.22
N PRO A 175 10.57 -1.56 -5.30
CA PRO A 175 11.68 -2.41 -5.74
C PRO A 175 11.80 -3.74 -4.99
N ARG A 176 11.47 -3.78 -3.69
CA ARG A 176 11.44 -5.02 -2.89
C ARG A 176 10.48 -6.05 -3.47
N TYR A 177 9.28 -5.63 -3.83
CA TYR A 177 8.26 -6.50 -4.39
C TYR A 177 8.59 -6.92 -5.82
N ALA A 178 9.19 -6.03 -6.61
CA ALA A 178 9.72 -6.38 -7.93
C ALA A 178 10.80 -7.47 -7.84
N LYS A 179 11.69 -7.41 -6.82
CA LYS A 179 12.66 -8.47 -6.55
C LYS A 179 11.98 -9.81 -6.23
N LEU A 180 10.91 -9.80 -5.43
CA LEU A 180 10.17 -11.02 -5.10
C LEU A 180 9.60 -11.70 -6.36
N ILE A 181 9.03 -10.92 -7.29
CA ILE A 181 8.54 -11.44 -8.57
C ILE A 181 9.70 -12.02 -9.40
N ALA A 182 10.79 -11.28 -9.58
CA ALA A 182 11.94 -11.71 -10.35
C ALA A 182 12.56 -13.02 -9.81
N GLN A 183 12.71 -13.13 -8.49
CA GLN A 183 13.22 -14.34 -7.84
C GLN A 183 12.20 -15.47 -7.83
N GLY A 184 10.89 -15.16 -7.71
CA GLY A 184 9.82 -16.14 -7.81
C GLY A 184 9.85 -16.90 -9.14
N HIS A 185 10.21 -16.22 -10.23
CA HIS A 185 10.42 -16.85 -11.55
C HIS A 185 11.55 -17.88 -11.52
N GLN A 186 12.69 -17.55 -10.89
CA GLN A 186 13.86 -18.45 -10.84
C GLN A 186 13.63 -19.71 -10.00
N HIS A 187 12.64 -19.69 -9.11
CA HIS A 187 12.40 -20.75 -8.12
C HIS A 187 11.05 -21.46 -8.26
N ALA A 188 10.40 -21.37 -9.41
CA ALA A 188 9.08 -21.99 -9.67
C ALA A 188 8.00 -21.64 -8.63
N CYS A 189 8.04 -20.39 -8.11
CA CYS A 189 7.09 -19.85 -7.15
C CYS A 189 6.39 -18.59 -7.67
N LEU A 190 6.49 -18.32 -8.96
CA LEU A 190 6.09 -17.06 -9.59
C LEU A 190 4.61 -16.70 -9.37
N PRO A 191 3.63 -17.61 -9.57
CA PRO A 191 2.21 -17.30 -9.36
C PRO A 191 1.91 -16.88 -7.92
N TYR A 192 2.56 -17.52 -6.94
CA TYR A 192 2.44 -17.18 -5.52
C TYR A 192 3.12 -15.86 -5.18
N ALA A 193 4.30 -15.60 -5.74
CA ALA A 193 5.02 -14.34 -5.56
C ALA A 193 4.18 -13.17 -6.08
N VAL A 194 3.57 -13.29 -7.25
CA VAL A 194 2.67 -12.27 -7.81
C VAL A 194 1.43 -12.06 -6.93
N ALA A 195 0.82 -13.14 -6.41
CA ALA A 195 -0.32 -13.04 -5.51
C ALA A 195 0.04 -12.33 -4.19
N ILE A 196 1.17 -12.70 -3.57
CA ILE A 196 1.67 -12.05 -2.35
C ILE A 196 1.96 -10.57 -2.60
N VAL A 197 2.65 -10.24 -3.70
CA VAL A 197 2.97 -8.85 -4.05
C VAL A 197 1.71 -8.04 -4.27
N ALA A 198 0.71 -8.56 -4.97
CA ALA A 198 -0.56 -7.89 -5.16
C ALA A 198 -1.26 -7.60 -3.82
N ALA A 199 -1.32 -8.60 -2.93
CA ALA A 199 -1.94 -8.45 -1.62
C ALA A 199 -1.19 -7.45 -0.72
N MET A 200 0.14 -7.53 -0.65
CA MET A 200 0.96 -6.61 0.15
C MET A 200 0.97 -5.18 -0.39
N SER A 201 0.75 -4.99 -1.70
CA SER A 201 0.70 -3.66 -2.33
C SER A 201 -0.59 -2.91 -2.03
N VAL A 202 -1.70 -3.61 -1.92
CA VAL A 202 -3.01 -3.00 -1.60
C VAL A 202 -3.11 -2.71 -0.09
N GLY A 203 -2.60 -3.60 0.75
CA GLY A 203 -2.66 -3.46 2.21
C GLY A 203 -4.08 -3.54 2.78
N ASP A 204 -4.21 -3.40 4.11
CA ASP A 204 -5.48 -3.33 4.86
C ASP A 204 -6.60 -4.25 4.33
N VAL A 205 -6.30 -5.54 4.17
CA VAL A 205 -7.23 -6.54 3.60
C VAL A 205 -8.38 -6.84 4.56
N PHE A 206 -8.10 -6.83 5.86
CA PHE A 206 -9.09 -7.08 6.90
C PHE A 206 -9.74 -5.79 7.40
N GLU A 207 -10.99 -5.88 7.83
CA GLU A 207 -11.63 -4.80 8.57
C GLU A 207 -10.86 -4.54 9.88
N ARG A 208 -10.84 -3.29 10.32
CA ARG A 208 -10.17 -2.96 11.58
C ARG A 208 -11.03 -3.37 12.75
N GLU A 209 -10.42 -3.91 13.79
CA GLU A 209 -11.10 -4.32 15.04
C GLU A 209 -12.02 -3.21 15.56
N ASP A 210 -11.53 -1.97 15.62
CA ASP A 210 -12.31 -0.82 16.09
C ASP A 210 -13.58 -0.59 15.25
N CYS A 211 -13.52 -0.80 13.93
CA CYS A 211 -14.67 -0.65 13.05
C CYS A 211 -15.69 -1.77 13.30
N VAL A 212 -15.24 -3.00 13.45
CA VAL A 212 -16.10 -4.15 13.76
C VAL A 212 -16.81 -3.96 15.10
N LEU A 213 -16.09 -3.54 16.13
CA LEU A 213 -16.64 -3.31 17.46
C LEU A 213 -17.55 -2.08 17.52
N SER A 214 -17.27 -1.03 16.75
CA SER A 214 -18.13 0.17 16.69
C SER A 214 -19.45 -0.12 15.96
N LEU A 215 -19.42 -0.87 14.88
CA LEU A 215 -20.65 -1.30 14.18
C LEU A 215 -21.51 -2.21 15.07
N THR A 216 -20.89 -3.12 15.79
CA THR A 216 -21.58 -3.95 16.78
C THR A 216 -22.15 -3.08 17.92
N GLY A 217 -21.38 -2.10 18.42
CA GLY A 217 -21.80 -1.18 19.46
C GLY A 217 -22.94 -0.23 19.06
N MET A 218 -22.97 0.25 17.79
CA MET A 218 -24.09 1.06 17.28
C MET A 218 -25.38 0.25 17.13
N ALA A 219 -25.27 -0.99 16.67
CA ALA A 219 -26.43 -1.90 16.59
C ALA A 219 -26.99 -2.29 17.97
N LEU A 220 -26.19 -2.17 19.03
CA LEU A 220 -26.52 -2.61 20.38
C LEU A 220 -27.02 -1.45 21.28
N ASN A 221 -26.60 -0.21 21.01
CA ASN A 221 -27.11 0.94 21.78
C ASN A 221 -28.60 1.18 21.57
N ASP A 222 -29.18 0.63 20.47
CA ASP A 222 -30.63 0.68 20.21
C ASP A 222 -31.39 -0.52 20.80
N ALA A 223 -30.69 -1.56 21.32
CA ALA A 223 -31.31 -2.83 21.72
C ALA A 223 -30.86 -3.38 23.10
N ALA A 224 -29.80 -2.85 23.71
CA ALA A 224 -29.31 -3.42 24.98
C ALA A 224 -29.92 -2.68 26.18
N GLU A 225 -30.70 -3.41 26.98
CA GLU A 225 -31.25 -2.93 28.25
C GLU A 225 -30.25 -2.99 29.42
N ASP A 226 -29.05 -3.60 29.24
CA ASP A 226 -28.05 -3.78 30.30
C ASP A 226 -26.58 -3.62 29.82
N GLU A 227 -25.74 -2.88 30.57
CA GLU A 227 -24.30 -2.72 30.28
C GLU A 227 -23.50 -4.04 30.27
N ALA A 228 -23.95 -5.02 31.06
CA ALA A 228 -23.35 -6.34 31.17
C ALA A 228 -23.53 -7.14 29.87
N GLU A 229 -24.69 -7.08 29.26
CA GLU A 229 -25.01 -7.73 27.99
C GLU A 229 -24.23 -7.12 26.83
N ALA A 230 -24.14 -5.79 26.78
CA ALA A 230 -23.33 -5.08 25.77
C ALA A 230 -21.84 -5.44 25.84
N LYS A 231 -21.31 -5.66 27.05
CA LYS A 231 -19.91 -6.07 27.27
C LYS A 231 -19.67 -7.51 26.79
N GLU A 232 -20.60 -8.40 27.04
CA GLU A 232 -20.51 -9.80 26.62
C GLU A 232 -20.60 -9.94 25.11
N GLN A 233 -21.49 -9.18 24.47
CA GLN A 233 -21.63 -9.15 23.02
C GLN A 233 -20.39 -8.57 22.33
N ARG A 234 -19.77 -7.51 22.87
CA ARG A 234 -18.47 -7.00 22.38
C ARG A 234 -17.36 -8.03 22.50
N ARG A 235 -17.35 -8.80 23.61
CA ARG A 235 -16.38 -9.89 23.82
C ARG A 235 -16.59 -11.02 22.80
N ALA A 236 -17.85 -11.38 22.53
CA ALA A 236 -18.20 -12.39 21.53
C ALA A 236 -17.82 -11.94 20.10
N ALA A 237 -18.12 -10.69 19.73
CA ALA A 237 -17.74 -10.11 18.45
C ALA A 237 -16.21 -10.10 18.25
N ARG A 238 -15.47 -9.70 19.29
CA ARG A 238 -14.01 -9.74 19.29
C ARG A 238 -13.45 -11.15 19.12
N ALA A 239 -14.03 -12.12 19.83
CA ALA A 239 -13.64 -13.53 19.70
C ALA A 239 -13.91 -14.08 18.30
N ALA A 240 -15.06 -13.74 17.70
CA ALA A 240 -15.40 -14.11 16.33
C ALA A 240 -14.43 -13.51 15.31
N TYR A 241 -14.08 -12.24 15.48
CA TYR A 241 -13.10 -11.55 14.63
C TYR A 241 -11.73 -12.24 14.65
N PHE A 242 -11.17 -12.48 15.84
CA PHE A 242 -9.87 -13.15 15.95
C PHE A 242 -9.91 -14.61 15.51
N LYS A 243 -11.05 -15.29 15.67
CA LYS A 243 -11.24 -16.64 15.16
C LYS A 243 -11.17 -16.64 13.63
N ALA A 244 -11.90 -15.74 12.96
CA ALA A 244 -11.90 -15.61 11.51
C ALA A 244 -10.49 -15.29 10.95
N LEU A 245 -9.73 -14.40 11.61
CA LEU A 245 -8.35 -14.12 11.23
C LEU A 245 -7.45 -15.36 11.29
N ARG A 246 -7.60 -16.19 12.35
CA ARG A 246 -6.80 -17.41 12.54
C ARG A 246 -7.13 -18.51 11.53
N GLU A 247 -8.30 -18.50 10.92
CA GLU A 247 -8.67 -19.46 9.88
C GLU A 247 -7.75 -19.37 8.66
N PHE A 248 -7.10 -18.23 8.44
CA PHE A 248 -6.13 -18.02 7.37
C PHE A 248 -4.67 -18.30 7.77
N ASP A 249 -4.41 -18.66 9.02
CA ASP A 249 -3.06 -19.00 9.52
C ASP A 249 -2.69 -20.47 9.21
N VAL A 250 -3.11 -20.97 8.06
CA VAL A 250 -2.90 -22.38 7.65
C VAL A 250 -1.53 -22.59 7.00
N LEU A 251 -1.02 -21.57 6.29
CA LEU A 251 0.23 -21.66 5.57
C LEU A 251 1.41 -21.20 6.44
N GLY A 252 2.52 -21.93 6.37
CA GLY A 252 3.79 -21.45 6.93
C GLY A 252 3.85 -21.37 8.46
N ASP A 253 3.22 -22.28 9.19
CA ASP A 253 3.16 -22.36 10.66
C ASP A 253 2.42 -21.18 11.33
N GLY A 254 1.57 -20.45 10.57
CA GLY A 254 0.71 -19.39 11.10
C GLY A 254 1.44 -18.13 11.60
N LEU A 255 2.73 -17.98 11.29
CA LEU A 255 3.58 -16.90 11.83
C LEU A 255 3.90 -15.79 10.82
N SER A 256 3.25 -15.77 9.65
CA SER A 256 3.58 -14.83 8.59
C SER A 256 2.35 -14.15 8.00
N ASP A 257 2.29 -12.83 8.11
CA ASP A 257 1.23 -12.03 7.49
C ASP A 257 1.18 -12.20 5.97
N ALA A 258 2.33 -12.37 5.30
CA ALA A 258 2.38 -12.61 3.87
C ALA A 258 1.70 -13.93 3.47
N PHE A 259 1.85 -14.99 4.27
CA PHE A 259 1.17 -16.26 4.04
C PHE A 259 -0.31 -16.20 4.43
N ARG A 260 -0.67 -15.46 5.47
CA ARG A 260 -2.07 -15.17 5.78
C ARG A 260 -2.75 -14.46 4.62
N LEU A 261 -2.11 -13.45 4.04
CA LEU A 261 -2.61 -12.75 2.85
C LEU A 261 -2.74 -13.69 1.65
N LEU A 262 -1.78 -14.58 1.42
CA LEU A 262 -1.87 -15.58 0.35
C LEU A 262 -3.05 -16.53 0.57
N SER A 263 -3.27 -16.99 1.81
CA SER A 263 -4.39 -17.86 2.17
C SER A 263 -5.74 -17.19 1.90
N VAL A 264 -5.90 -15.94 2.33
CA VAL A 264 -7.14 -15.18 2.13
C VAL A 264 -7.42 -14.90 0.65
N VAL A 265 -6.38 -14.60 -0.14
CA VAL A 265 -6.53 -14.39 -1.60
C VAL A 265 -6.97 -15.68 -2.28
N GLY A 266 -6.38 -16.82 -1.92
CA GLY A 266 -6.76 -18.13 -2.46
C GLY A 266 -8.20 -18.49 -2.11
N ALA A 267 -8.59 -18.36 -0.83
CA ALA A 267 -9.95 -18.63 -0.37
C ALA A 267 -10.99 -17.72 -1.05
N TYR A 268 -10.72 -16.43 -1.13
CA TYR A 268 -11.59 -15.48 -1.83
C TYR A 268 -11.75 -15.83 -3.31
N SER A 269 -10.65 -16.21 -3.98
CA SER A 269 -10.69 -16.58 -5.40
C SER A 269 -11.57 -17.81 -5.65
N HIS A 270 -11.50 -18.79 -4.73
CA HIS A 270 -12.34 -19.98 -4.76
C HIS A 270 -13.81 -19.61 -4.60
N GLU A 271 -14.17 -18.88 -3.54
CA GLU A 271 -15.54 -18.48 -3.25
C GLU A 271 -16.13 -17.55 -4.32
N ALA A 272 -15.31 -16.68 -4.91
CA ALA A 272 -15.73 -15.79 -5.98
C ALA A 272 -16.13 -16.56 -7.25
N ALA A 273 -15.50 -17.70 -7.54
CA ALA A 273 -15.87 -18.56 -8.66
C ALA A 273 -17.28 -19.16 -8.51
N PHE A 274 -17.77 -19.30 -7.28
CA PHE A 274 -19.13 -19.77 -6.97
C PHE A 274 -20.12 -18.63 -6.71
N GLY A 275 -19.72 -17.37 -6.92
CA GLY A 275 -20.58 -16.20 -6.69
C GLY A 275 -20.76 -15.83 -5.23
N ALA A 276 -19.97 -16.40 -4.32
CA ALA A 276 -20.09 -16.23 -2.87
C ALA A 276 -19.12 -15.16 -2.28
N SER A 277 -18.50 -14.34 -3.12
CA SER A 277 -17.48 -13.36 -2.71
C SER A 277 -17.96 -12.38 -1.62
N VAL A 278 -19.20 -11.88 -1.71
CA VAL A 278 -19.76 -10.93 -0.74
C VAL A 278 -20.02 -11.60 0.62
N SER A 279 -20.60 -12.80 0.62
CA SER A 279 -20.85 -13.58 1.84
C SER A 279 -19.57 -13.99 2.52
N PHE A 280 -18.56 -14.40 1.76
CA PHE A 280 -17.21 -14.69 2.25
C PHE A 280 -16.60 -13.47 2.95
N CYS A 281 -16.59 -12.32 2.30
CA CYS A 281 -16.03 -11.10 2.87
C CYS A 281 -16.70 -10.72 4.20
N ARG A 282 -18.02 -10.83 4.27
CA ARG A 282 -18.77 -10.55 5.51
C ARG A 282 -18.45 -11.54 6.63
N ALA A 283 -18.41 -12.83 6.30
CA ALA A 283 -18.17 -13.89 7.30
C ALA A 283 -16.76 -13.81 7.92
N HIS A 284 -15.77 -13.35 7.15
CA HIS A 284 -14.37 -13.36 7.56
C HIS A 284 -13.79 -11.95 7.82
N PHE A 285 -14.64 -10.92 7.89
CA PHE A 285 -14.23 -9.52 8.10
C PHE A 285 -13.19 -9.03 7.09
N VAL A 286 -13.36 -9.45 5.84
CA VAL A 286 -12.48 -9.09 4.73
C VAL A 286 -13.10 -7.94 3.93
N ARG A 287 -12.32 -6.94 3.59
CA ARG A 287 -12.76 -5.78 2.81
C ARG A 287 -12.91 -6.17 1.34
N GLN A 288 -14.15 -6.24 0.87
CA GLN A 288 -14.46 -6.61 -0.52
C GLN A 288 -13.70 -5.75 -1.54
N LYS A 289 -13.69 -4.42 -1.36
CA LYS A 289 -12.94 -3.51 -2.24
C LYS A 289 -11.47 -3.83 -2.32
N ALA A 290 -10.83 -4.15 -1.19
CA ALA A 290 -9.43 -4.52 -1.16
C ALA A 290 -9.18 -5.79 -1.97
N MET A 291 -10.04 -6.80 -1.86
CA MET A 291 -9.93 -8.03 -2.63
C MET A 291 -10.09 -7.80 -4.14
N GLU A 292 -11.05 -6.97 -4.54
CA GLU A 292 -11.24 -6.59 -5.94
C GLU A 292 -10.02 -5.87 -6.52
N GLU A 293 -9.40 -4.97 -5.73
CA GLU A 293 -8.16 -4.26 -6.11
C GLU A 293 -6.97 -5.23 -6.20
N ILE A 294 -6.84 -6.17 -5.27
CA ILE A 294 -5.81 -7.22 -5.30
C ILE A 294 -5.94 -8.07 -6.56
N HIS A 295 -7.15 -8.50 -6.91
CA HIS A 295 -7.38 -9.29 -8.12
C HIS A 295 -7.03 -8.52 -9.40
N LYS A 296 -7.40 -7.25 -9.48
CA LYS A 296 -7.02 -6.38 -10.61
C LYS A 296 -5.50 -6.22 -10.72
N LEU A 297 -4.84 -5.93 -9.59
CA LEU A 297 -3.39 -5.78 -9.57
C LEU A 297 -2.67 -7.09 -9.89
N ARG A 298 -3.15 -8.22 -9.35
CA ARG A 298 -2.61 -9.56 -9.68
C ARG A 298 -2.69 -9.81 -11.18
N ALA A 299 -3.84 -9.55 -11.81
CA ALA A 299 -4.00 -9.71 -13.26
C ALA A 299 -3.05 -8.80 -14.05
N GLN A 300 -2.91 -7.53 -13.67
CA GLN A 300 -1.97 -6.59 -14.29
C GLN A 300 -0.51 -7.07 -14.18
N LEU A 301 -0.10 -7.49 -12.99
CA LEU A 301 1.25 -8.01 -12.78
C LEU A 301 1.48 -9.31 -13.56
N SER A 302 0.50 -10.21 -13.63
CA SER A 302 0.58 -11.44 -14.43
C SER A 302 0.77 -11.12 -15.91
N HIS A 303 0.03 -10.17 -16.46
CA HIS A 303 0.22 -9.72 -17.85
C HIS A 303 1.62 -9.15 -18.09
N LEU A 304 2.13 -8.32 -17.18
CA LEU A 304 3.49 -7.76 -17.29
C LEU A 304 4.56 -8.86 -17.21
N VAL A 305 4.38 -9.85 -16.35
CA VAL A 305 5.26 -11.02 -16.24
C VAL A 305 5.30 -11.79 -17.56
N ILE A 306 4.16 -12.13 -18.10
CA ILE A 306 4.05 -12.87 -19.37
C ILE A 306 4.65 -12.10 -20.55
N ALA A 307 4.46 -10.79 -20.57
CA ALA A 307 4.97 -9.93 -21.64
C ALA A 307 6.49 -9.70 -21.60
N ASN A 308 7.10 -9.71 -20.40
CA ASN A 308 8.47 -9.22 -20.24
C ASN A 308 9.47 -10.29 -19.77
N LEU A 309 9.02 -11.41 -19.18
CA LEU A 309 9.92 -12.48 -18.75
C LEU A 309 9.96 -13.60 -19.79
N SER A 310 11.18 -13.97 -20.16
CA SER A 310 11.43 -15.12 -21.04
C SER A 310 11.61 -16.41 -20.24
N GLY A 311 11.31 -17.56 -20.86
CA GLY A 311 11.53 -18.87 -20.24
C GLY A 311 10.47 -19.27 -19.21
N LEU A 312 9.27 -18.70 -19.30
CA LEU A 312 8.12 -19.14 -18.49
C LEU A 312 7.71 -20.54 -18.93
N SER A 313 7.41 -21.41 -17.97
CA SER A 313 6.79 -22.70 -18.23
C SER A 313 5.31 -22.52 -18.62
N ASP A 314 4.77 -23.49 -19.38
CA ASP A 314 3.33 -23.50 -19.72
C ASP A 314 2.46 -23.56 -18.46
N ASP A 315 2.94 -24.25 -17.43
CA ASP A 315 2.28 -24.36 -16.12
C ASP A 315 2.27 -23.03 -15.36
N ASP A 316 3.40 -22.30 -15.32
CA ASP A 316 3.45 -20.96 -14.74
C ASP A 316 2.52 -20.00 -15.45
N THR A 317 2.51 -20.03 -16.79
CA THR A 317 1.64 -19.18 -17.61
C THR A 317 0.16 -19.45 -17.32
N LYS A 318 -0.22 -20.72 -17.22
CA LYS A 318 -1.57 -21.15 -16.87
C LYS A 318 -1.96 -20.65 -15.48
N HIS A 319 -1.13 -20.87 -14.46
CA HIS A 319 -1.39 -20.45 -13.09
C HIS A 319 -1.39 -18.92 -12.89
N LEU A 320 -0.64 -18.18 -13.71
CA LEU A 320 -0.69 -16.72 -13.72
C LEU A 320 -2.01 -16.18 -14.28
N GLN A 321 -2.58 -16.86 -15.28
CA GLN A 321 -3.86 -16.48 -15.89
C GLN A 321 -5.06 -16.99 -15.10
N ASP A 322 -4.93 -18.09 -14.37
CA ASP A 322 -6.00 -18.65 -13.56
C ASP A 322 -6.23 -17.79 -12.29
N PRO A 323 -7.43 -17.27 -12.07
CA PRO A 323 -7.77 -16.61 -10.81
C PRO A 323 -7.70 -17.59 -9.63
N GLN A 324 -7.98 -18.86 -9.83
CA GLN A 324 -7.87 -19.92 -8.81
C GLN A 324 -6.44 -20.45 -8.76
N LEU A 325 -5.76 -20.19 -7.64
CA LEU A 325 -4.40 -20.67 -7.41
C LEU A 325 -4.43 -21.82 -6.39
N PRO A 326 -3.96 -23.03 -6.77
CA PRO A 326 -3.88 -24.12 -5.80
C PRO A 326 -2.91 -23.73 -4.66
N PRO A 327 -3.09 -24.26 -3.45
CA PRO A 327 -2.20 -23.95 -2.33
C PRO A 327 -0.75 -24.39 -2.63
N PRO A 328 0.26 -23.62 -2.20
CA PRO A 328 1.65 -23.97 -2.41
C PRO A 328 2.02 -25.24 -1.63
N ASN A 329 2.86 -26.08 -2.20
CA ASN A 329 3.38 -27.25 -1.52
C ASN A 329 4.44 -26.88 -0.43
N SER A 330 4.83 -27.85 0.38
CA SER A 330 5.76 -27.62 1.50
C SER A 330 7.14 -27.11 1.07
N VAL A 331 7.61 -27.45 -0.12
CA VAL A 331 8.87 -26.95 -0.69
C VAL A 331 8.71 -25.50 -1.12
N GLN A 332 7.62 -25.18 -1.83
CA GLN A 332 7.32 -23.81 -2.25
C GLN A 332 7.13 -22.88 -1.07
N ILE A 333 6.48 -23.33 0.01
CA ILE A 333 6.37 -22.54 1.25
C ILE A 333 7.74 -22.19 1.82
N LYS A 334 8.68 -23.16 1.88
CA LYS A 334 10.06 -22.92 2.36
C LYS A 334 10.78 -21.92 1.47
N VAL A 335 10.68 -22.07 0.15
CA VAL A 335 11.28 -21.16 -0.82
C VAL A 335 10.70 -19.76 -0.69
N LEU A 336 9.36 -19.62 -0.68
CA LEU A 336 8.70 -18.33 -0.54
C LEU A 336 9.11 -17.63 0.77
N ARG A 337 9.29 -18.36 1.88
CA ARG A 337 9.79 -17.81 3.14
C ARG A 337 11.19 -17.24 3.00
N GLN A 338 12.08 -17.93 2.28
CA GLN A 338 13.44 -17.46 2.01
C GLN A 338 13.42 -16.22 1.10
N LEU A 339 12.59 -16.22 0.07
CA LEU A 339 12.42 -15.09 -0.84
C LEU A 339 11.89 -13.85 -0.09
N LEU A 340 10.88 -14.01 0.77
CA LEU A 340 10.37 -12.94 1.63
C LEU A 340 11.47 -12.41 2.56
N ALA A 341 12.24 -13.27 3.21
CA ALA A 341 13.35 -12.84 4.05
C ALA A 341 14.41 -12.06 3.25
N SER A 342 14.68 -12.46 2.00
CA SER A 342 15.68 -11.82 1.14
C SER A 342 15.32 -10.39 0.73
N ILE A 343 14.02 -10.06 0.63
CA ILE A 343 13.57 -8.71 0.28
C ILE A 343 13.52 -7.75 1.49
N TYR A 344 13.58 -8.30 2.71
CA TYR A 344 13.58 -7.55 3.97
C TYR A 344 14.88 -7.67 4.75
N ILE A 345 15.98 -8.02 4.09
CA ILE A 345 17.28 -8.24 4.72
C ILE A 345 17.78 -7.04 5.54
N ASP A 346 17.39 -5.84 5.18
CA ASP A 346 17.72 -4.58 5.85
C ASP A 346 16.66 -4.16 6.90
N ARG A 347 15.66 -5.00 7.18
CA ARG A 347 14.57 -4.72 8.11
C ARG A 347 14.34 -5.89 9.06
N VAL A 348 15.42 -6.39 9.65
CA VAL A 348 15.36 -7.47 10.61
C VAL A 348 15.25 -6.88 12.01
N ALA A 349 14.21 -7.28 12.74
CA ALA A 349 14.03 -6.94 14.15
C ALA A 349 14.23 -8.21 15.00
N VAL A 350 14.88 -8.07 16.13
CA VAL A 350 15.05 -9.13 17.13
C VAL A 350 14.38 -8.69 18.42
N ARG A 351 13.80 -9.64 19.13
CA ARG A 351 13.20 -9.35 20.44
C ARG A 351 14.25 -8.78 21.38
N ALA A 352 13.88 -7.78 22.12
CA ALA A 352 14.79 -7.02 22.97
C ALA A 352 15.41 -7.87 24.10
N ASP A 353 14.65 -8.87 24.62
CA ASP A 353 15.15 -9.82 25.62
C ASP A 353 16.32 -10.68 25.11
N VAL A 354 16.38 -10.97 23.81
CA VAL A 354 17.47 -11.73 23.19
C VAL A 354 18.77 -10.91 23.11
N VAL A 355 18.66 -9.58 22.95
CA VAL A 355 19.81 -8.68 22.83
C VAL A 355 20.12 -7.92 24.14
N GLY A 356 19.47 -8.25 25.23
CA GLY A 356 19.73 -7.65 26.55
C GLY A 356 19.26 -6.21 26.71
N ALA A 357 18.26 -5.79 25.96
CA ALA A 357 17.65 -4.45 26.03
C ALA A 357 16.21 -4.51 26.57
N PRO A 358 16.01 -4.72 27.87
CA PRO A 358 14.70 -5.02 28.46
C PRO A 358 13.67 -3.86 28.39
N GLU A 359 14.11 -2.65 28.07
CA GLU A 359 13.22 -1.47 27.99
C GLU A 359 12.48 -1.34 26.64
N ALA A 360 12.83 -2.16 25.65
CA ALA A 360 12.19 -2.16 24.32
C ALA A 360 11.58 -3.52 24.03
N GLU A 361 10.50 -3.58 23.24
CA GLU A 361 9.94 -4.85 22.79
C GLU A 361 10.81 -5.50 21.70
N PHE A 362 11.32 -4.69 20.78
CA PHE A 362 12.14 -5.12 19.63
C PHE A 362 13.30 -4.15 19.38
N CYS A 363 14.41 -4.68 18.92
CA CYS A 363 15.55 -3.91 18.42
C CYS A 363 15.74 -4.19 16.94
N LEU A 364 15.88 -3.15 16.12
CA LEU A 364 16.29 -3.28 14.73
C LEU A 364 17.78 -3.62 14.66
N LEU A 365 18.16 -4.59 13.83
CA LEU A 365 19.57 -4.99 13.65
C LEU A 365 20.32 -4.10 12.66
N TYR A 366 19.61 -3.22 11.92
CA TYR A 366 20.19 -2.32 10.91
C TYR A 366 19.63 -0.91 11.02
#